data_0bbd68dcd37b4cdbe30db107600b9967
#
_entry.id   0bbd68dcd37b4cdbe30db107600b9967
#
_cell.length_a   1.000
_cell.length_b   1.000
_cell.length_c   1.000
_cell.angle_alpha   90.00
_cell.angle_beta   90.00
_cell.angle_gamma   90.00
#
_symmetry.space_group_name_H-M   'P 1'
#
loop_
_entity.id
_entity.type
_entity.pdbx_description
1 polymer ?
#
loop_
_entity_poly.entity_id
_entity_poly.type
_entity_poly.pdbx_seq_one_letter_code
_entity_poly.pdbx_strand_id
1 'polypeptide(L)'
;MEYKVRFHSEFFKDLDKLSAIDIEIFEKKKEKIKQNPLRLKHLSGGENCYREEITTNIRLIYYIKGNDIWMLIIDKHDKAYAEYRKRLYSLRLRHLG
;
A
#
# COMPACT_ATOMS: atom_id res chain seq x y z
N MET A 1 20.42 -0.32 -3.29
CA MET A 1 19.78 0.34 -2.16
C MET A 1 18.56 -0.47 -1.71
N GLU A 2 18.50 -0.79 -0.44
CA GLU A 2 17.42 -1.62 0.08
C GLU A 2 16.26 -0.78 0.55
N TYR A 3 15.06 -1.19 0.15
CA TYR A 3 13.84 -0.59 0.66
C TYR A 3 13.35 -1.36 1.88
N LYS A 4 12.74 -0.65 2.82
CA LYS A 4 12.09 -1.25 3.98
C LYS A 4 10.59 -1.11 3.84
N VAL A 5 9.87 -2.19 4.12
CA VAL A 5 8.41 -2.16 4.11
C VAL A 5 7.92 -1.79 5.50
N ARG A 6 7.03 -0.80 5.55
CA ARG A 6 6.36 -0.38 6.78
C ARG A 6 4.87 -0.39 6.54
N PHE A 7 4.10 -0.41 7.62
CA PHE A 7 2.65 -0.56 7.53
C PHE A 7 1.95 0.57 8.28
N HIS A 8 0.93 1.13 7.63
CA HIS A 8 0.01 2.02 8.32
C HIS A 8 -0.70 1.20 9.41
N SER A 9 -1.00 1.83 10.55
CA SER A 9 -1.60 1.12 11.69
C SER A 9 -2.92 0.43 11.35
N GLU A 10 -3.68 0.97 10.40
CA GLU A 10 -4.96 0.38 9.98
C GLU A 10 -4.80 -0.74 8.95
N PHE A 11 -3.61 -0.93 8.43
CA PHE A 11 -3.37 -1.92 7.38
C PHE A 11 -3.64 -3.35 7.88
N PHE A 12 -3.33 -3.62 9.13
CA PHE A 12 -3.54 -4.96 9.70
C PHE A 12 -5.02 -5.32 9.78
N LYS A 13 -5.87 -4.32 10.01
CA LYS A 13 -7.33 -4.52 9.98
C LYS A 13 -7.81 -4.86 8.58
N ASP A 14 -7.16 -4.28 7.56
CA ASP A 14 -7.47 -4.63 6.18
C ASP A 14 -7.14 -6.10 5.91
N LEU A 15 -5.98 -6.54 6.35
CA LEU A 15 -5.55 -7.93 6.16
C LEU A 15 -6.51 -8.91 6.81
N ASP A 16 -7.05 -8.56 7.97
CA ASP A 16 -8.00 -9.42 8.70
C ASP A 16 -9.28 -9.69 7.91
N LYS A 17 -9.60 -8.83 6.95
CA LYS A 17 -10.80 -8.98 6.11
C LYS A 17 -10.56 -9.82 4.87
N LEU A 18 -9.31 -10.14 4.55
CA LEU A 18 -8.96 -10.85 3.34
C LEU A 18 -8.97 -12.36 3.56
N SER A 19 -9.22 -13.09 2.47
CA SER A 19 -9.08 -14.56 2.49
C SER A 19 -7.60 -14.92 2.59
N ALA A 20 -7.33 -16.16 3.00
CA ALA A 20 -5.96 -16.67 3.07
C ALA A 20 -5.27 -16.62 1.69
N ILE A 21 -6.03 -16.87 0.63
CA ILE A 21 -5.50 -16.83 -0.75
C ILE A 21 -5.09 -15.42 -1.12
N ASP A 22 -5.92 -14.43 -0.80
CA ASP A 22 -5.62 -13.03 -1.12
C ASP A 22 -4.39 -12.53 -0.34
N ILE A 23 -4.26 -12.94 0.91
CA ILE A 23 -3.09 -12.61 1.72
C ILE A 23 -1.82 -13.21 1.11
N GLU A 24 -1.90 -14.45 0.64
CA GLU A 24 -0.77 -15.11 -0.01
C GLU A 24 -0.34 -14.35 -1.27
N ILE A 25 -1.30 -13.92 -2.07
CA ILE A 25 -1.01 -13.13 -3.27
C ILE A 25 -0.35 -11.81 -2.88
N PHE A 26 -0.88 -11.15 -1.86
CA PHE A 26 -0.29 -9.91 -1.34
C PHE A 26 1.16 -10.13 -0.92
N GLU A 27 1.45 -11.18 -0.17
CA GLU A 27 2.81 -11.45 0.31
C GLU A 27 3.80 -11.61 -0.84
N LYS A 28 3.41 -12.31 -1.89
CA LYS A 28 4.26 -12.47 -3.07
C LYS A 28 4.50 -11.15 -3.79
N LYS A 29 3.45 -10.34 -3.94
CA LYS A 29 3.57 -9.04 -4.60
C LYS A 29 4.35 -8.06 -3.75
N LYS A 30 4.22 -8.14 -2.44
CA LYS A 30 4.99 -7.30 -1.52
C LYS A 30 6.50 -7.49 -1.73
N GLU A 31 6.94 -8.73 -1.90
CA GLU A 31 8.37 -9.01 -2.15
C GLU A 31 8.84 -8.42 -3.46
N LYS A 32 8.03 -8.47 -4.50
CA LYS A 32 8.36 -7.85 -5.78
C LYS A 32 8.43 -6.33 -5.69
N ILE A 33 7.48 -5.74 -4.96
CA ILE A 33 7.45 -4.30 -4.72
C ILE A 33 8.71 -3.86 -3.98
N LYS A 34 9.12 -4.62 -2.99
CA LYS A 34 10.32 -4.33 -2.21
C LYS A 34 11.57 -4.26 -3.09
N GLN A 35 11.63 -5.09 -4.11
CA GLN A 35 12.75 -5.11 -5.05
C GLN A 35 12.76 -3.93 -6.01
N ASN A 36 11.58 -3.50 -6.47
CA ASN A 36 11.47 -2.40 -7.42
C ASN A 36 10.13 -1.66 -7.25
N PRO A 37 10.01 -0.83 -6.21
CA PRO A 37 8.73 -0.17 -5.91
C PRO A 37 8.31 0.89 -6.91
N LEU A 38 9.22 1.38 -7.74
CA LEU A 38 8.91 2.46 -8.69
C LEU A 38 8.37 1.96 -10.03
N ARG A 39 8.32 0.64 -10.24
CA ARG A 39 7.86 0.10 -11.52
C ARG A 39 6.36 0.10 -11.72
N LEU A 40 5.59 0.28 -10.65
CA LEU A 40 4.14 0.24 -10.72
C LEU A 40 3.54 1.60 -11.07
N LYS A 41 2.23 1.61 -11.33
CA LYS A 41 1.54 2.82 -11.72
C LYS A 41 1.47 3.83 -10.58
N HIS A 42 1.99 5.00 -10.85
CA HIS A 42 1.89 6.15 -9.95
C HIS A 42 0.44 6.65 -9.96
N LEU A 43 -0.09 6.94 -8.77
CA LEU A 43 -1.44 7.49 -8.66
C LEU A 43 -1.44 8.97 -8.97
N SER A 44 -2.35 9.38 -9.83
CA SER A 44 -2.51 10.78 -10.17
C SER A 44 -3.05 11.55 -8.96
N GLY A 45 -2.41 12.68 -8.63
CA GLY A 45 -2.78 13.46 -7.46
C GLY A 45 -2.30 12.93 -6.12
N GLY A 46 -1.64 11.77 -6.11
CA GLY A 46 -1.04 11.22 -4.90
C GLY A 46 0.46 11.20 -5.03
N GLU A 47 1.15 12.18 -4.47
CA GLU A 47 2.61 12.23 -4.54
C GLU A 47 3.25 10.97 -3.99
N ASN A 48 4.07 10.31 -4.79
CA ASN A 48 4.81 9.12 -4.42
C ASN A 48 3.91 7.96 -3.97
N CYS A 49 2.65 7.96 -4.38
CA CYS A 49 1.72 6.86 -4.13
C CYS A 49 1.61 5.99 -5.38
N TYR A 50 1.58 4.68 -5.16
CA TYR A 50 1.54 3.67 -6.21
C TYR A 50 0.46 2.65 -5.91
N ARG A 51 -0.01 2.01 -6.95
CA ARG A 51 -1.06 0.98 -6.80
C ARG A 51 -0.63 -0.34 -7.40
N GLU A 52 -1.10 -1.42 -6.79
CA GLU A 52 -0.94 -2.78 -7.29
C GLU A 52 -2.28 -3.49 -7.26
N GLU A 53 -2.60 -4.17 -8.35
CA GLU A 53 -3.77 -5.03 -8.40
C GLU A 53 -3.43 -6.36 -7.73
N ILE A 54 -4.10 -6.66 -6.62
CA ILE A 54 -3.91 -7.94 -5.93
C ILE A 54 -4.79 -9.00 -6.58
N THR A 55 -6.07 -8.69 -6.74
CA THR A 55 -7.01 -9.47 -7.53
C THR A 55 -7.84 -8.48 -8.34
N THR A 56 -8.77 -8.99 -9.15
CA THR A 56 -9.67 -8.12 -9.91
C THR A 56 -10.38 -7.10 -9.01
N ASN A 57 -10.72 -7.50 -7.78
CA ASN A 57 -11.48 -6.66 -6.87
C ASN A 57 -10.67 -5.97 -5.79
N ILE A 58 -9.45 -6.40 -5.54
CA ILE A 58 -8.62 -5.93 -4.42
C ILE A 58 -7.44 -5.11 -4.93
N ARG A 59 -7.24 -3.94 -4.33
CA ARG A 59 -6.13 -3.04 -4.66
C ARG A 59 -5.29 -2.76 -3.44
N LEU A 60 -3.98 -2.70 -3.67
CA LEU A 60 -3.00 -2.27 -2.67
C LEU A 60 -2.51 -0.89 -3.08
N ILE A 61 -2.46 0.04 -2.13
CA ILE A 61 -1.87 1.36 -2.37
C ILE A 61 -0.76 1.56 -1.36
N TYR A 62 0.41 1.95 -1.84
CA TYR A 62 1.55 2.21 -0.99
C TYR A 62 2.19 3.55 -1.33
N TYR A 63 2.95 4.08 -0.38
CA TYR A 63 3.58 5.39 -0.44
C TYR A 63 5.07 5.22 -0.18
N ILE A 64 5.89 5.89 -0.98
CA ILE A 64 7.33 5.82 -0.85
C ILE A 64 7.86 7.12 -0.27
N LYS A 65 8.62 7.01 0.81
CA LYS A 65 9.35 8.13 1.41
C LYS A 65 10.78 7.67 1.66
N GLY A 66 11.73 8.24 0.90
CA GLY A 66 13.12 7.78 0.97
C GLY A 66 13.22 6.30 0.63
N ASN A 67 13.74 5.51 1.54
CA ASN A 67 13.86 4.07 1.37
C ASN A 67 12.72 3.28 2.02
N ASP A 68 11.72 3.97 2.53
CA ASP A 68 10.59 3.33 3.18
C ASP A 68 9.42 3.21 2.22
N ILE A 69 8.85 2.01 2.17
CA ILE A 69 7.63 1.74 1.43
C ILE A 69 6.52 1.54 2.45
N TRP A 70 5.61 2.49 2.52
CA TRP A 70 4.51 2.44 3.46
C TRP A 70 3.29 1.80 2.82
N MET A 71 2.90 0.63 3.31
CA MET A 71 1.65 -0.02 2.88
C MET A 71 0.50 0.72 3.53
N LEU A 72 -0.26 1.48 2.74
CA LEU A 72 -1.32 2.34 3.27
C LEU A 72 -2.64 1.60 3.43
N ILE A 73 -3.06 0.89 2.40
CA ILE A 73 -4.37 0.25 2.40
C ILE A 73 -4.38 -0.92 1.42
N ILE A 74 -5.06 -1.98 1.81
CA ILE A 74 -5.40 -3.08 0.91
C ILE A 74 -6.88 -3.38 1.12
N ASP A 75 -7.68 -3.13 0.08
CA ASP A 75 -9.13 -3.23 0.20
C ASP A 75 -9.74 -3.32 -1.18
N LYS A 76 -11.06 -3.39 -1.24
CA LYS A 76 -11.79 -3.36 -2.50
C LYS A 76 -11.44 -2.08 -3.24
N HIS A 77 -11.47 -2.18 -4.58
CA HIS A 77 -11.11 -1.11 -5.49
C HIS A 77 -11.64 0.27 -5.06
N ASP A 78 -12.94 0.40 -4.91
CA ASP A 78 -13.54 1.70 -4.62
C ASP A 78 -13.15 2.24 -3.26
N LYS A 79 -13.10 1.36 -2.27
CA LYS A 79 -12.75 1.74 -0.90
C LYS A 79 -11.28 2.14 -0.81
N ALA A 80 -10.40 1.41 -1.46
CA ALA A 80 -8.98 1.74 -1.46
C ALA A 80 -8.74 3.14 -2.02
N TYR A 81 -9.36 3.45 -3.17
CA TYR A 81 -9.21 4.77 -3.78
C TYR A 81 -9.89 5.88 -2.99
N ALA A 82 -10.97 5.57 -2.29
CA ALA A 82 -11.66 6.56 -1.48
C ALA A 82 -10.91 6.92 -0.19
N GLU A 83 -10.14 5.99 0.37
CA GLU A 83 -9.59 6.16 1.71
C GLU A 83 -8.07 6.32 1.80
N TYR A 84 -7.31 6.04 0.75
CA TYR A 84 -5.85 6.05 0.88
C TYR A 84 -5.28 7.43 1.26
N ARG A 85 -5.90 8.51 0.80
CA ARG A 85 -5.42 9.86 1.11
C ARG A 85 -5.56 10.20 2.58
N LYS A 86 -6.64 9.74 3.19
CA LYS A 86 -6.88 9.90 4.61
C LYS A 86 -5.77 9.23 5.42
N ARG A 87 -5.41 8.02 5.01
CA ARG A 87 -4.34 7.28 5.66
C ARG A 87 -2.98 7.92 5.46
N LEU A 88 -2.73 8.43 4.26
CA LEU A 88 -1.50 9.15 3.98
C LEU A 88 -1.38 10.40 4.86
N TYR A 89 -2.47 11.14 4.98
CA TYR A 89 -2.51 12.34 5.82
C TYR A 89 -2.21 11.99 7.29
N SER A 90 -2.86 10.97 7.81
CA SER A 90 -2.65 10.51 9.17
C SER A 90 -1.21 10.04 9.39
N LEU A 91 -0.64 9.38 8.40
CA LEU A 91 0.74 8.93 8.45
C LEU A 91 1.71 10.11 8.53
N ARG A 92 1.49 11.13 7.71
CA ARG A 92 2.32 12.34 7.72
C ARG A 92 2.28 13.06 9.06
N LEU A 93 1.13 13.10 9.70
CA LEU A 93 0.99 13.73 11.01
C LEU A 93 1.74 12.98 12.10
N ARG A 94 1.77 11.65 12.02
CA ARG A 94 2.33 10.80 13.08
C ARG A 94 3.81 10.51 12.92
N HIS A 95 4.26 10.30 11.70
CA HIS A 95 5.58 9.74 11.45
C HIS A 95 6.48 10.60 10.57
N LEU A 96 5.89 11.42 9.71
CA LEU A 96 6.65 12.14 8.70
C LEU A 96 6.60 13.65 8.91
N GLY A 97 5.86 14.02 9.92
CA GLY A 97 5.64 15.32 10.46
C GLY A 97 6.26 16.47 9.96
#